data_5169cf12bbbd3abe2b37c2e6ac1773a9
#
_entry.id   5169cf12bbbd3abe2b37c2e6ac1773a9
#
_cell.length_a   1.000
_cell.length_b   1.000
_cell.length_c   1.000
_cell.angle_alpha   90.00
_cell.angle_beta   90.00
_cell.angle_gamma   90.00
#
_symmetry.space_group_name_H-M   'P 1'
#
loop_
_entity.id
_entity.type
_entity.pdbx_description
1 polymer ?
#
loop_
_entity_poly.entity_id
_entity_poly.type
_entity_poly.pdbx_seq_one_letter_code
_entity_poly.pdbx_strand_id
1 'polypeptide(L)'
;MRGPLGIGRGFCALGLAIALALPGLAAAALPASAADMATAVGEPGMSMVTFNLHHDREDWPSRRRTIVAELKRLQPDAIALQEVIQKRNVRNQAQWLASQLGYRYVFVSTDPVGAPKRYGNALLTRRPILAHGEHLLLPLDDYRTVAHLRIDVEGRPVNVYATHLNERGDDAGQRIRRSQVEDLLRFIAGSSAGAPVVIAGDFNALVDAGDLSELRSHYGDSYGSVHVNTDLAGVSTLNRHYYQAPSRIDHIFFQQDEMVAREAKILFDQPDDGGRWASDHYGVWTRLQFAPKP
;
A
#
# COMPACT_ATOMS: atom_id res chain seq x y z
N MET A 1 66.80 -16.07 47.87
CA MET A 1 66.83 -16.73 49.16
C MET A 1 65.72 -17.78 49.16
N ARG A 2 66.16 -19.01 49.27
CA ARG A 2 65.55 -20.17 49.93
C ARG A 2 64.04 -20.40 49.91
N GLY A 3 63.67 -21.52 49.29
CA GLY A 3 62.44 -22.32 49.43
C GLY A 3 62.30 -22.92 50.85
N PRO A 4 61.60 -24.07 51.14
CA PRO A 4 61.14 -25.17 50.27
C PRO A 4 59.78 -25.83 50.62
N LEU A 5 59.35 -26.76 49.77
CA LEU A 5 58.77 -28.11 50.02
C LEU A 5 57.54 -28.34 50.95
N GLY A 6 56.53 -29.00 50.38
CA GLY A 6 55.54 -29.76 51.13
C GLY A 6 54.78 -30.73 50.23
N ILE A 7 55.18 -32.02 50.28
CA ILE A 7 54.62 -33.16 49.57
C ILE A 7 53.41 -33.69 50.36
N GLY A 8 52.30 -34.00 49.67
CA GLY A 8 51.18 -34.73 50.25
C GLY A 8 50.52 -35.62 49.20
N ARG A 9 50.86 -36.92 49.23
CA ARG A 9 50.21 -38.01 48.45
C ARG A 9 48.89 -38.38 49.13
N GLY A 10 47.80 -38.41 48.35
CA GLY A 10 46.55 -39.03 48.78
C GLY A 10 45.95 -39.80 47.62
N PHE A 11 46.02 -41.10 47.70
CA PHE A 11 45.30 -42.08 46.82
C PHE A 11 43.82 -42.03 47.17
N CYS A 12 42.93 -41.94 46.19
CA CYS A 12 41.55 -42.42 46.34
C CYS A 12 40.98 -42.87 45.01
N ALA A 13 40.26 -43.95 45.14
CA ALA A 13 39.76 -44.93 44.17
C ALA A 13 38.97 -44.44 42.98
N LEU A 14 39.14 -45.12 41.87
CA LEU A 14 38.32 -45.11 40.68
C LEU A 14 36.96 -45.77 41.00
N GLY A 15 35.89 -45.03 40.94
CA GLY A 15 34.52 -45.53 40.90
C GLY A 15 33.97 -45.39 39.48
N LEU A 16 33.87 -46.51 38.74
CA LEU A 16 33.30 -46.58 37.42
C LEU A 16 31.77 -46.60 37.51
N ALA A 17 31.11 -45.49 37.26
CA ALA A 17 29.64 -45.41 37.15
C ALA A 17 29.26 -45.61 35.68
N ILE A 18 28.69 -46.76 35.34
CA ILE A 18 28.09 -47.04 34.03
C ILE A 18 26.70 -46.37 34.01
N ALA A 19 26.59 -45.29 33.26
CA ALA A 19 25.31 -44.66 32.97
C ALA A 19 24.66 -45.39 31.78
N LEU A 20 23.59 -46.12 32.04
CA LEU A 20 22.69 -46.68 31.02
C LEU A 20 21.91 -45.54 30.39
N ALA A 21 22.24 -45.17 29.14
CA ALA A 21 21.44 -44.26 28.32
C ALA A 21 20.23 -45.02 27.79
N LEU A 22 19.04 -44.65 28.24
CA LEU A 22 17.77 -45.06 27.61
C LEU A 22 17.58 -44.29 26.28
N PRO A 23 17.20 -44.96 25.18
CA PRO A 23 16.88 -44.27 23.93
C PRO A 23 15.61 -43.44 24.13
N GLY A 24 15.72 -42.10 23.98
CA GLY A 24 14.57 -41.22 23.95
C GLY A 24 13.69 -41.56 22.74
N LEU A 25 12.43 -41.88 23.00
CA LEU A 25 11.40 -41.93 21.96
C LEU A 25 11.27 -40.51 21.34
N ALA A 26 11.70 -40.42 20.06
CA ALA A 26 11.34 -39.26 19.23
C ALA A 26 9.82 -39.30 19.01
N ALA A 27 9.12 -38.39 19.63
CA ALA A 27 7.71 -38.16 19.34
C ALA A 27 7.58 -37.68 17.90
N ALA A 28 7.12 -38.55 17.01
CA ALA A 28 6.73 -38.15 15.66
C ALA A 28 5.60 -37.15 15.77
N ALA A 29 5.80 -35.93 15.28
CA ALA A 29 4.76 -34.94 15.17
C ALA A 29 3.66 -35.50 14.26
N LEU A 30 2.43 -35.58 14.76
CA LEU A 30 1.26 -35.95 13.97
C LEU A 30 1.10 -34.91 12.84
N PRO A 31 0.72 -35.31 11.62
CA PRO A 31 0.44 -34.35 10.56
C PRO A 31 -0.72 -33.46 10.99
N ALA A 32 -0.60 -32.15 10.73
CA ALA A 32 -1.64 -31.17 11.01
C ALA A 32 -2.97 -31.65 10.41
N SER A 33 -4.06 -31.52 11.18
CA SER A 33 -5.38 -31.95 10.75
C SER A 33 -5.85 -31.10 9.54
N ALA A 34 -6.77 -31.62 8.75
CA ALA A 34 -7.38 -30.88 7.65
C ALA A 34 -8.07 -29.58 8.13
N ALA A 35 -8.46 -29.52 9.41
CA ALA A 35 -8.97 -28.31 10.06
C ALA A 35 -7.87 -27.27 10.29
N ASP A 36 -6.64 -27.68 10.67
CA ASP A 36 -5.51 -26.78 10.84
C ASP A 36 -4.99 -26.24 9.50
N MET A 37 -5.13 -27.01 8.42
CA MET A 37 -4.84 -26.55 7.05
C MET A 37 -5.90 -25.58 6.52
N ALA A 38 -7.17 -25.69 6.94
CA ALA A 38 -8.24 -24.77 6.57
C ALA A 38 -8.09 -23.39 7.21
N THR A 39 -7.45 -23.28 8.39
CA THR A 39 -7.15 -21.99 9.04
C THR A 39 -5.94 -21.25 8.41
N ALA A 40 -5.16 -21.93 7.57
CA ALA A 40 -4.05 -21.31 6.82
C ALA A 40 -4.49 -20.62 5.50
N VAL A 41 -5.74 -20.83 5.06
CA VAL A 41 -6.34 -20.04 3.97
C VAL A 41 -6.79 -18.72 4.60
N GLY A 42 -5.98 -17.67 4.43
CA GLY A 42 -6.31 -16.32 4.92
C GLY A 42 -7.73 -15.93 4.47
N GLU A 43 -8.49 -15.32 5.39
CA GLU A 43 -9.87 -14.92 5.08
C GLU A 43 -9.93 -14.06 3.80
N PRO A 44 -11.01 -14.23 2.99
CA PRO A 44 -11.14 -13.58 1.68
C PRO A 44 -10.99 -12.05 1.78
N GLY A 45 -10.20 -11.49 0.89
CA GLY A 45 -9.93 -10.05 0.93
C GLY A 45 -8.98 -9.62 -0.16
N MET A 46 -8.59 -8.36 -0.12
CA MET A 46 -7.66 -7.78 -1.09
C MET A 46 -6.56 -6.97 -0.41
N SER A 47 -5.47 -6.80 -1.14
CA SER A 47 -4.41 -5.88 -0.78
C SER A 47 -4.29 -4.77 -1.81
N MET A 48 -4.00 -3.56 -1.35
CA MET A 48 -3.88 -2.39 -2.21
C MET A 48 -2.67 -1.53 -1.81
N VAL A 49 -2.09 -0.87 -2.82
CA VAL A 49 -1.07 0.17 -2.66
C VAL A 49 -1.57 1.46 -3.29
N THR A 50 -1.30 2.61 -2.66
CA THR A 50 -1.27 3.91 -3.33
C THR A 50 0.12 4.49 -3.28
N PHE A 51 0.57 5.12 -4.38
CA PHE A 51 1.90 5.68 -4.47
C PHE A 51 2.00 6.81 -5.51
N ASN A 52 2.36 8.01 -5.07
CA ASN A 52 2.71 9.12 -5.94
C ASN A 52 4.12 8.89 -6.51
N LEU A 53 4.26 8.87 -7.86
CA LEU A 53 5.50 8.50 -8.55
C LEU A 53 6.52 9.64 -8.67
N HIS A 54 6.16 10.89 -8.31
CA HIS A 54 7.02 12.06 -8.52
C HIS A 54 7.48 12.19 -9.98
N HIS A 55 6.60 11.99 -10.92
CA HIS A 55 6.88 12.05 -12.37
C HIS A 55 8.11 11.21 -12.79
N ASP A 56 8.88 11.72 -13.74
CA ASP A 56 10.18 11.20 -14.16
C ASP A 56 11.36 11.98 -13.54
N ARG A 57 11.15 12.69 -12.42
CA ARG A 57 12.20 13.39 -11.71
C ARG A 57 13.21 12.42 -11.09
N GLU A 58 14.40 12.92 -10.78
CA GLU A 58 15.43 12.23 -10.00
C GLU A 58 15.76 10.81 -10.44
N ASP A 59 16.24 10.64 -11.66
CA ASP A 59 16.67 9.34 -12.19
C ASP A 59 15.58 8.26 -12.11
N TRP A 60 14.44 8.51 -12.75
CA TRP A 60 13.36 7.54 -12.89
C TRP A 60 13.85 6.12 -13.27
N PRO A 61 14.82 5.93 -14.20
CA PRO A 61 15.38 4.62 -14.51
C PRO A 61 15.94 3.83 -13.31
N SER A 62 16.46 4.50 -12.31
CA SER A 62 16.94 3.87 -11.07
C SER A 62 15.81 3.70 -10.06
N ARG A 63 15.03 4.76 -9.76
CA ARG A 63 13.91 4.72 -8.81
C ARG A 63 12.90 3.60 -9.11
N ARG A 64 12.53 3.43 -10.37
CA ARG A 64 11.58 2.39 -10.80
C ARG A 64 12.01 0.95 -10.46
N ARG A 65 13.33 0.68 -10.29
CA ARG A 65 13.81 -0.65 -9.91
C ARG A 65 13.46 -0.97 -8.47
N THR A 66 13.70 -0.03 -7.56
CA THR A 66 13.32 -0.12 -6.15
C THR A 66 11.80 -0.30 -6.01
N ILE A 67 11.02 0.50 -6.76
CA ILE A 67 9.55 0.41 -6.79
C ILE A 67 9.11 -0.99 -7.24
N VAL A 68 9.65 -1.51 -8.34
CA VAL A 68 9.30 -2.84 -8.85
C VAL A 68 9.69 -3.94 -7.87
N ALA A 69 10.86 -3.85 -7.24
CA ALA A 69 11.33 -4.88 -6.30
C ALA A 69 10.34 -5.03 -5.13
N GLU A 70 9.92 -3.92 -4.52
CA GLU A 70 8.98 -3.94 -3.41
C GLU A 70 7.57 -4.37 -3.85
N LEU A 71 7.05 -3.87 -4.97
CA LEU A 71 5.75 -4.28 -5.49
C LEU A 71 5.71 -5.77 -5.89
N LYS A 72 6.82 -6.33 -6.39
CA LYS A 72 6.95 -7.79 -6.63
C LYS A 72 6.93 -8.59 -5.34
N ARG A 73 7.55 -8.08 -4.28
CA ARG A 73 7.55 -8.74 -2.96
C ARG A 73 6.16 -8.76 -2.33
N LEU A 74 5.43 -7.64 -2.45
CA LEU A 74 4.09 -7.48 -1.86
C LEU A 74 2.98 -8.13 -2.70
N GLN A 75 3.11 -8.15 -4.02
CA GLN A 75 2.09 -8.61 -4.97
C GLN A 75 0.68 -8.10 -4.67
N PRO A 76 0.46 -6.78 -4.51
CA PRO A 76 -0.86 -6.24 -4.19
C PRO A 76 -1.87 -6.57 -5.28
N ASP A 77 -3.15 -6.69 -4.92
CA ASP A 77 -4.22 -6.96 -5.87
C ASP A 77 -4.49 -5.77 -6.79
N ALA A 78 -4.34 -4.57 -6.24
CA ALA A 78 -4.45 -3.31 -6.99
C ALA A 78 -3.39 -2.30 -6.54
N ILE A 79 -3.01 -1.40 -7.46
CA ILE A 79 -2.05 -0.32 -7.22
C ILE A 79 -2.62 0.96 -7.84
N ALA A 80 -2.82 1.99 -7.02
CA ALA A 80 -3.15 3.34 -7.44
C ALA A 80 -1.87 4.17 -7.56
N LEU A 81 -1.65 4.76 -8.71
CA LEU A 81 -0.48 5.59 -9.00
C LEU A 81 -0.91 7.00 -9.34
N GLN A 82 -0.26 7.99 -8.72
CA GLN A 82 -0.40 9.40 -9.01
C GLN A 82 0.86 9.91 -9.72
N GLU A 83 0.74 11.06 -10.37
CA GLU A 83 1.84 11.69 -11.11
C GLU A 83 2.47 10.79 -12.18
N VAL A 84 1.67 9.95 -12.78
CA VAL A 84 2.11 9.11 -13.89
C VAL A 84 2.36 9.97 -15.11
N ILE A 85 3.56 9.87 -15.67
CA ILE A 85 3.94 10.62 -16.87
C ILE A 85 4.15 9.69 -18.07
N GLN A 86 3.78 10.20 -19.24
CA GLN A 86 4.11 9.70 -20.55
C GLN A 86 4.62 10.85 -21.40
N LYS A 87 5.76 10.70 -22.05
CA LYS A 87 6.26 11.69 -23.01
C LYS A 87 7.13 11.01 -24.06
N ARG A 88 7.53 11.73 -25.12
CA ARG A 88 8.25 11.15 -26.27
C ARG A 88 9.38 10.19 -25.87
N ASN A 89 10.16 10.52 -24.84
CA ASN A 89 11.33 9.76 -24.41
C ASN A 89 11.08 8.95 -23.13
N VAL A 90 9.86 8.99 -22.56
CA VAL A 90 9.46 8.25 -21.38
C VAL A 90 8.19 7.49 -21.70
N ARG A 91 8.32 6.18 -21.85
CA ARG A 91 7.16 5.28 -21.94
C ARG A 91 6.25 5.55 -20.74
N ASN A 92 4.94 5.45 -20.93
CA ASN A 92 4.00 5.58 -19.81
C ASN A 92 4.48 4.75 -18.62
N GLN A 93 4.67 5.40 -17.47
CA GLN A 93 5.27 4.79 -16.28
C GLN A 93 4.41 3.65 -15.75
N ALA A 94 3.08 3.81 -15.75
CA ALA A 94 2.16 2.76 -15.32
C ALA A 94 2.22 1.54 -16.27
N GLN A 95 2.29 1.77 -17.58
CA GLN A 95 2.48 0.71 -18.58
C GLN A 95 3.79 -0.04 -18.34
N TRP A 96 4.87 0.69 -18.05
CA TRP A 96 6.16 0.06 -17.79
C TRP A 96 6.10 -0.79 -16.51
N LEU A 97 5.59 -0.24 -15.40
CA LEU A 97 5.43 -0.97 -14.13
C LEU A 97 4.54 -2.21 -14.30
N ALA A 98 3.39 -2.06 -14.96
CA ALA A 98 2.50 -3.17 -15.25
C ALA A 98 3.20 -4.30 -16.02
N SER A 99 4.03 -3.95 -17.03
CA SER A 99 4.80 -4.94 -17.80
C SER A 99 5.85 -5.69 -16.96
N GLN A 100 6.42 -5.05 -15.93
CA GLN A 100 7.39 -5.68 -15.03
C GLN A 100 6.73 -6.59 -13.98
N LEU A 101 5.49 -6.27 -13.60
CA LEU A 101 4.73 -6.98 -12.58
C LEU A 101 3.82 -8.09 -13.15
N GLY A 102 3.59 -8.10 -14.46
CA GLY A 102 2.58 -8.97 -15.09
C GLY A 102 1.15 -8.49 -14.81
N TYR A 103 0.94 -7.20 -14.59
CA TYR A 103 -0.35 -6.59 -14.28
C TYR A 103 -1.01 -6.00 -15.53
N ARG A 104 -2.34 -5.85 -15.48
CA ARG A 104 -3.10 -4.98 -16.39
C ARG A 104 -3.12 -3.57 -15.81
N TYR A 105 -3.36 -2.56 -16.66
CA TYR A 105 -3.44 -1.17 -16.22
C TYR A 105 -4.46 -0.36 -17.01
N VAL A 106 -4.93 0.72 -16.39
CA VAL A 106 -5.60 1.86 -17.04
C VAL A 106 -4.84 3.13 -16.66
N PHE A 107 -4.84 4.11 -17.57
CA PHE A 107 -4.20 5.41 -17.35
C PHE A 107 -5.15 6.50 -17.80
N VAL A 108 -5.45 7.44 -16.93
CA VAL A 108 -6.36 8.55 -17.13
C VAL A 108 -5.61 9.87 -17.06
N SER A 109 -5.87 10.74 -18.00
CA SER A 109 -5.20 12.03 -18.14
C SER A 109 -6.15 13.01 -18.81
N THR A 110 -6.10 14.28 -18.39
CA THR A 110 -6.78 15.38 -19.08
C THR A 110 -6.12 15.74 -20.42
N ASP A 111 -4.84 15.34 -20.60
CA ASP A 111 -4.14 15.55 -21.87
C ASP A 111 -4.68 14.62 -22.96
N PRO A 112 -4.90 15.12 -24.17
CA PRO A 112 -5.42 14.31 -25.28
C PRO A 112 -4.55 13.08 -25.61
N VAL A 113 -5.19 12.02 -26.09
CA VAL A 113 -4.46 10.88 -26.67
C VAL A 113 -3.62 11.37 -27.84
N GLY A 114 -2.31 11.07 -27.83
CA GLY A 114 -1.38 11.56 -28.85
C GLY A 114 -0.64 12.85 -28.48
N ALA A 115 -1.01 13.52 -27.38
CA ALA A 115 -0.22 14.64 -26.88
C ALA A 115 1.24 14.24 -26.63
N PRO A 116 2.22 15.13 -26.91
CA PRO A 116 3.65 14.82 -26.73
C PRO A 116 4.05 14.55 -25.26
N LYS A 117 3.22 15.04 -24.35
CA LYS A 117 3.30 14.79 -22.90
C LYS A 117 1.89 14.53 -22.39
N ARG A 118 1.73 13.51 -21.56
CA ARG A 118 0.49 13.21 -20.84
C ARG A 118 0.82 12.95 -19.37
N TYR A 119 0.02 13.53 -18.50
CA TYR A 119 0.13 13.43 -17.04
C TYR A 119 -1.20 13.03 -16.43
N GLY A 120 -1.18 12.16 -15.41
CA GLY A 120 -2.43 11.75 -14.78
C GLY A 120 -2.25 10.63 -13.76
N ASN A 121 -3.34 9.90 -13.54
CA ASN A 121 -3.44 8.81 -12.57
C ASN A 121 -3.56 7.46 -13.28
N ALA A 122 -3.17 6.39 -12.58
CA ALA A 122 -3.34 5.04 -13.12
C ALA A 122 -3.77 4.05 -12.04
N LEU A 123 -4.45 3.00 -12.48
CA LEU A 123 -4.68 1.80 -11.70
C LEU A 123 -4.03 0.60 -12.38
N LEU A 124 -3.30 -0.19 -11.59
CA LEU A 124 -2.77 -1.47 -12.01
C LEU A 124 -3.44 -2.59 -11.20
N THR A 125 -3.65 -3.75 -11.81
CA THR A 125 -4.20 -4.91 -11.11
C THR A 125 -3.71 -6.23 -11.70
N ARG A 126 -3.51 -7.23 -10.84
CA ARG A 126 -3.31 -8.63 -11.23
C ARG A 126 -4.62 -9.40 -11.35
N ARG A 127 -5.72 -8.85 -10.80
CA ARG A 127 -7.04 -9.47 -10.80
C ARG A 127 -7.75 -9.29 -12.14
N PRO A 128 -8.71 -10.18 -12.50
CA PRO A 128 -9.56 -9.97 -13.67
C PRO A 128 -10.29 -8.63 -13.59
N ILE A 129 -10.30 -7.87 -14.71
CA ILE A 129 -11.04 -6.62 -14.83
C ILE A 129 -12.43 -6.93 -15.35
N LEU A 130 -13.47 -6.56 -14.59
CA LEU A 130 -14.88 -6.72 -14.93
C LEU A 130 -15.44 -5.47 -15.62
N ALA A 131 -14.97 -4.28 -15.22
CA ALA A 131 -15.33 -3.01 -15.83
C ALA A 131 -14.22 -1.98 -15.58
N HIS A 132 -14.19 -0.92 -16.36
CA HIS A 132 -13.34 0.23 -16.16
C HIS A 132 -14.07 1.52 -16.49
N GLY A 133 -13.58 2.64 -15.95
CA GLY A 133 -14.12 3.96 -16.20
C GLY A 133 -13.09 5.04 -15.88
N GLU A 134 -13.40 6.25 -16.29
CA GLU A 134 -12.61 7.44 -16.03
C GLU A 134 -13.53 8.64 -15.81
N HIS A 135 -13.06 9.60 -15.03
CA HIS A 135 -13.79 10.84 -14.80
C HIS A 135 -12.81 12.02 -14.63
N LEU A 136 -13.20 13.17 -15.16
CA LEU A 136 -12.49 14.44 -14.97
C LEU A 136 -13.17 15.20 -13.85
N LEU A 137 -12.45 15.44 -12.76
CA LEU A 137 -13.01 16.11 -11.58
C LEU A 137 -13.26 17.59 -11.82
N LEU A 138 -14.33 18.09 -11.25
CA LEU A 138 -14.65 19.52 -11.23
C LEU A 138 -13.86 20.24 -10.12
N PRO A 139 -13.37 21.47 -10.38
CA PRO A 139 -13.47 22.20 -11.65
C PRO A 139 -12.49 21.64 -12.72
N LEU A 140 -12.91 21.67 -13.97
CA LEU A 140 -12.15 21.05 -15.08
C LEU A 140 -10.80 21.72 -15.34
N ASP A 141 -10.65 22.99 -15.00
CA ASP A 141 -9.41 23.77 -15.14
C ASP A 141 -8.37 23.45 -14.05
N ASP A 142 -8.70 22.58 -13.09
CA ASP A 142 -7.72 22.03 -12.12
C ASP A 142 -7.05 20.74 -12.60
N TYR A 143 -7.49 20.19 -13.73
CA TYR A 143 -6.87 19.04 -14.41
C TYR A 143 -6.77 17.77 -13.56
N ARG A 144 -7.70 17.53 -12.62
CA ARG A 144 -7.70 16.32 -11.78
C ARG A 144 -8.62 15.25 -12.35
N THR A 145 -8.25 14.00 -12.12
CA THR A 145 -8.89 12.83 -12.73
C THR A 145 -9.14 11.73 -11.72
N VAL A 146 -10.09 10.84 -12.06
CA VAL A 146 -10.33 9.57 -11.37
C VAL A 146 -10.19 8.44 -12.37
N ALA A 147 -9.35 7.45 -12.06
CA ALA A 147 -9.34 6.15 -12.74
C ALA A 147 -10.19 5.16 -11.94
N HIS A 148 -10.99 4.35 -12.62
CA HIS A 148 -11.84 3.33 -12.01
C HIS A 148 -11.60 1.97 -12.66
N LEU A 149 -11.48 0.94 -11.81
CA LEU A 149 -11.56 -0.47 -12.18
C LEU A 149 -12.56 -1.18 -11.28
N ARG A 150 -13.43 -2.02 -11.86
CA ARG A 150 -14.09 -3.08 -11.12
C ARG A 150 -13.34 -4.37 -11.38
N ILE A 151 -12.85 -4.99 -10.31
CA ILE A 151 -12.01 -6.20 -10.37
C ILE A 151 -12.70 -7.36 -9.68
N ASP A 152 -12.40 -8.57 -10.11
CA ASP A 152 -12.81 -9.79 -9.43
C ASP A 152 -11.80 -10.16 -8.34
N VAL A 153 -12.23 -10.12 -7.09
CA VAL A 153 -11.44 -10.55 -5.93
C VAL A 153 -12.08 -11.83 -5.38
N GLU A 154 -11.54 -12.97 -5.81
CA GLU A 154 -12.01 -14.31 -5.33
C GLU A 154 -13.52 -14.53 -5.55
N GLY A 155 -14.02 -14.15 -6.71
CA GLY A 155 -15.43 -14.27 -7.08
C GLY A 155 -16.32 -13.12 -6.57
N ARG A 156 -15.76 -12.10 -5.92
CA ARG A 156 -16.45 -10.89 -5.48
C ARG A 156 -16.03 -9.68 -6.29
N PRO A 157 -16.94 -8.96 -6.92
CA PRO A 157 -16.61 -7.69 -7.58
C PRO A 157 -16.25 -6.63 -6.54
N VAL A 158 -15.16 -5.90 -6.76
CA VAL A 158 -14.74 -4.75 -5.95
C VAL A 158 -14.40 -3.59 -6.86
N ASN A 159 -14.90 -2.40 -6.55
CA ASN A 159 -14.56 -1.17 -7.25
C ASN A 159 -13.33 -0.53 -6.62
N VAL A 160 -12.35 -0.19 -7.43
CA VAL A 160 -11.14 0.50 -7.03
C VAL A 160 -11.04 1.81 -7.80
N TYR A 161 -10.88 2.91 -7.06
CA TYR A 161 -10.74 4.26 -7.63
C TYR A 161 -9.37 4.84 -7.27
N ALA A 162 -8.71 5.47 -8.23
CA ALA A 162 -7.47 6.22 -8.01
C ALA A 162 -7.67 7.68 -8.37
N THR A 163 -7.26 8.58 -7.48
CA THR A 163 -7.36 10.02 -7.67
C THR A 163 -6.11 10.76 -7.19
N HIS A 164 -6.01 12.04 -7.54
CA HIS A 164 -5.04 12.99 -7.03
C HIS A 164 -5.73 14.35 -6.97
N LEU A 165 -6.00 14.87 -5.76
CA LEU A 165 -6.74 16.11 -5.57
C LEU A 165 -5.84 17.34 -5.66
N ASN A 166 -6.43 18.54 -5.61
CA ASN A 166 -5.72 19.82 -5.69
C ASN A 166 -4.67 19.98 -4.58
N GLU A 167 -3.47 20.44 -4.93
CA GLU A 167 -2.31 20.55 -4.05
C GLU A 167 -2.23 21.85 -3.25
N ARG A 168 -3.10 22.84 -3.50
CA ARG A 168 -3.01 24.13 -2.81
C ARG A 168 -3.32 24.00 -1.33
N GLY A 169 -2.43 24.54 -0.48
CA GLY A 169 -2.57 24.52 0.98
C GLY A 169 -3.44 25.65 1.56
N ASP A 170 -3.98 26.54 0.72
CA ASP A 170 -4.80 27.68 1.13
C ASP A 170 -6.32 27.38 1.12
N ASP A 171 -7.13 28.33 1.58
CA ASP A 171 -8.60 28.21 1.62
C ASP A 171 -9.20 27.97 0.22
N ALA A 172 -8.56 28.46 -0.85
CA ALA A 172 -9.02 28.22 -2.20
C ALA A 172 -8.81 26.74 -2.58
N GLY A 173 -7.65 26.17 -2.24
CA GLY A 173 -7.38 24.74 -2.41
C GLY A 173 -8.35 23.87 -1.63
N GLN A 174 -8.68 24.22 -0.39
CA GLN A 174 -9.66 23.48 0.41
C GLN A 174 -11.05 23.48 -0.26
N ARG A 175 -11.50 24.62 -0.79
CA ARG A 175 -12.78 24.70 -1.53
C ARG A 175 -12.76 23.86 -2.80
N ILE A 176 -11.65 23.88 -3.54
CA ILE A 176 -11.48 23.05 -4.74
C ILE A 176 -11.53 21.56 -4.37
N ARG A 177 -10.76 21.10 -3.36
CA ARG A 177 -10.78 19.69 -2.92
C ARG A 177 -12.15 19.25 -2.45
N ARG A 178 -12.91 20.12 -1.75
CA ARG A 178 -14.30 19.81 -1.37
C ARG A 178 -15.18 19.55 -2.59
N SER A 179 -15.11 20.41 -3.61
CA SER A 179 -15.83 20.21 -4.88
C SER A 179 -15.39 18.94 -5.60
N GLN A 180 -14.09 18.60 -5.56
CA GLN A 180 -13.55 17.38 -6.13
C GLN A 180 -14.03 16.12 -5.39
N VAL A 181 -14.13 16.18 -4.06
CA VAL A 181 -14.70 15.08 -3.24
C VAL A 181 -16.17 14.86 -3.57
N GLU A 182 -16.97 15.92 -3.62
CA GLU A 182 -18.39 15.84 -4.00
C GLU A 182 -18.57 15.23 -5.39
N ASP A 183 -17.73 15.60 -6.35
CA ASP A 183 -17.79 15.09 -7.72
C ASP A 183 -17.31 13.63 -7.81
N LEU A 184 -16.26 13.27 -7.08
CA LEU A 184 -15.79 11.89 -6.90
C LEU A 184 -16.90 10.98 -6.35
N LEU A 185 -17.59 11.42 -5.29
CA LEU A 185 -18.69 10.67 -4.68
C LEU A 185 -19.87 10.47 -5.64
N ARG A 186 -20.23 11.49 -6.44
CA ARG A 186 -21.22 11.34 -7.51
C ARG A 186 -20.81 10.32 -8.57
N PHE A 187 -19.54 10.35 -8.99
CA PHE A 187 -19.02 9.38 -9.94
C PHE A 187 -19.05 7.95 -9.37
N ILE A 188 -18.66 7.77 -8.11
CA ILE A 188 -18.73 6.48 -7.40
C ILE A 188 -20.16 5.97 -7.34
N ALA A 189 -21.12 6.81 -6.94
CA ALA A 189 -22.54 6.44 -6.86
C ALA A 189 -23.09 5.95 -8.21
N GLY A 190 -22.66 6.58 -9.32
CA GLY A 190 -23.07 6.19 -10.67
C GLY A 190 -22.36 4.97 -11.26
N SER A 191 -21.17 4.63 -10.76
CA SER A 191 -20.30 3.60 -11.36
C SER A 191 -20.11 2.34 -10.51
N SER A 192 -20.39 2.37 -9.20
CA SER A 192 -20.12 1.26 -8.29
C SER A 192 -21.03 0.04 -8.48
N ALA A 193 -22.25 0.26 -8.99
CA ALA A 193 -23.26 -0.78 -9.18
C ALA A 193 -23.47 -1.68 -7.93
N GLY A 194 -23.39 -1.06 -6.73
CA GLY A 194 -23.61 -1.73 -5.45
C GLY A 194 -22.49 -2.69 -5.00
N ALA A 195 -21.38 -2.77 -5.71
CA ALA A 195 -20.23 -3.55 -5.26
C ALA A 195 -19.33 -2.71 -4.31
N PRO A 196 -18.63 -3.36 -3.35
CA PRO A 196 -17.74 -2.70 -2.40
C PRO A 196 -16.75 -1.72 -3.06
N VAL A 197 -16.43 -0.65 -2.35
CA VAL A 197 -15.63 0.47 -2.87
C VAL A 197 -14.34 0.64 -2.07
N VAL A 198 -13.23 0.81 -2.79
CA VAL A 198 -11.93 1.24 -2.27
C VAL A 198 -11.46 2.43 -3.08
N ILE A 199 -11.05 3.51 -2.40
CA ILE A 199 -10.60 4.76 -3.01
C ILE A 199 -9.18 5.03 -2.52
N ALA A 200 -8.24 5.26 -3.43
CA ALA A 200 -6.86 5.46 -3.06
C ALA A 200 -6.24 6.62 -3.84
N GLY A 201 -5.31 7.34 -3.21
CA GLY A 201 -4.67 8.44 -3.89
C GLY A 201 -3.92 9.39 -2.98
N ASP A 202 -3.38 10.42 -3.62
CA ASP A 202 -2.89 11.63 -2.99
C ASP A 202 -4.04 12.63 -2.88
N PHE A 203 -4.52 12.84 -1.66
CA PHE A 203 -5.64 13.74 -1.41
C PHE A 203 -5.18 15.18 -1.11
N ASN A 204 -3.87 15.40 -0.98
CA ASN A 204 -3.30 16.70 -0.63
C ASN A 204 -3.95 17.33 0.63
N ALA A 205 -4.44 16.49 1.51
CA ALA A 205 -5.11 16.87 2.75
C ALA A 205 -4.90 15.81 3.83
N LEU A 206 -4.82 16.23 5.08
CA LEU A 206 -4.86 15.31 6.24
C LEU A 206 -6.22 14.61 6.27
N VAL A 207 -6.25 13.40 6.82
CA VAL A 207 -7.49 12.61 6.87
C VAL A 207 -8.63 13.33 7.59
N ASP A 208 -8.34 14.10 8.64
CA ASP A 208 -9.30 14.84 9.46
C ASP A 208 -9.62 16.25 8.94
N ALA A 209 -9.02 16.65 7.82
CA ALA A 209 -9.29 17.94 7.21
C ALA A 209 -10.78 18.09 6.80
N GLY A 210 -11.30 19.31 6.92
CA GLY A 210 -12.71 19.59 6.68
C GLY A 210 -13.15 19.41 5.23
N ASP A 211 -12.22 19.48 4.27
CA ASP A 211 -12.47 19.23 2.85
C ASP A 211 -12.63 17.74 2.51
N LEU A 212 -12.20 16.82 3.39
CA LEU A 212 -12.45 15.37 3.26
C LEU A 212 -13.60 14.86 4.14
N SER A 213 -14.33 15.74 4.84
CA SER A 213 -15.35 15.33 5.82
C SER A 213 -16.48 14.48 5.22
N GLU A 214 -16.94 14.82 4.01
CA GLU A 214 -17.99 14.07 3.33
C GLU A 214 -17.50 12.69 2.88
N LEU A 215 -16.27 12.60 2.36
CA LEU A 215 -15.65 11.30 2.03
C LEU A 215 -15.58 10.39 3.25
N ARG A 216 -15.13 10.93 4.41
CA ARG A 216 -15.02 10.17 5.67
C ARG A 216 -16.36 9.76 6.27
N SER A 217 -17.46 10.43 5.92
CA SER A 217 -18.78 10.02 6.38
C SER A 217 -19.26 8.72 5.71
N HIS A 218 -18.66 8.35 4.59
CA HIS A 218 -19.00 7.15 3.81
C HIS A 218 -17.92 6.07 3.86
N TYR A 219 -16.65 6.45 4.05
CA TYR A 219 -15.50 5.53 3.93
C TYR A 219 -14.52 5.70 5.09
N GLY A 220 -14.01 4.57 5.59
CA GLY A 220 -12.96 4.54 6.62
C GLY A 220 -11.57 4.70 6.03
N ASP A 221 -10.70 5.41 6.72
CA ASP A 221 -9.27 5.45 6.42
C ASP A 221 -8.59 4.18 6.89
N SER A 222 -7.97 3.43 5.99
CA SER A 222 -7.42 2.11 6.30
C SER A 222 -6.25 2.18 7.28
N TYR A 223 -5.36 3.17 7.14
CA TYR A 223 -4.21 3.32 8.03
C TYR A 223 -4.64 3.68 9.46
N GLY A 224 -5.52 4.67 9.60
CA GLY A 224 -6.06 5.06 10.90
C GLY A 224 -6.88 3.95 11.57
N SER A 225 -7.64 3.18 10.79
CA SER A 225 -8.43 2.04 11.31
C SER A 225 -7.60 0.92 11.90
N VAL A 226 -6.36 0.71 11.40
CA VAL A 226 -5.43 -0.30 11.94
C VAL A 226 -4.65 0.25 13.13
N HIS A 227 -4.33 1.54 13.13
CA HIS A 227 -3.46 2.19 14.12
C HIS A 227 -4.23 3.06 15.13
N VAL A 228 -5.41 2.60 15.57
CA VAL A 228 -6.35 3.36 16.41
C VAL A 228 -5.78 3.85 17.76
N ASN A 229 -4.77 3.16 18.31
CA ASN A 229 -4.14 3.50 19.58
C ASN A 229 -2.74 4.11 19.41
N THR A 230 -2.39 4.52 18.21
CA THR A 230 -1.06 5.06 17.89
C THR A 230 -1.17 6.57 17.68
N ASP A 231 -0.23 7.33 18.26
CA ASP A 231 -0.08 8.74 17.88
C ASP A 231 0.37 8.83 16.42
N LEU A 232 -0.51 9.32 15.57
CA LEU A 232 -0.27 9.46 14.13
C LEU A 232 0.35 10.83 13.76
N ALA A 233 0.54 11.74 14.70
CA ALA A 233 1.07 13.07 14.43
C ALA A 233 2.47 13.07 13.79
N GLY A 234 3.27 12.03 14.07
CA GLY A 234 4.59 11.83 13.46
C GLY A 234 4.60 11.03 12.16
N VAL A 235 3.45 10.45 11.75
CA VAL A 235 3.36 9.62 10.53
C VAL A 235 3.25 10.53 9.31
N SER A 236 4.04 10.23 8.28
CA SER A 236 4.07 10.99 7.06
C SER A 236 3.96 10.07 5.85
N THR A 237 3.28 10.55 4.82
CA THR A 237 3.42 10.04 3.45
C THR A 237 4.23 11.00 2.57
N LEU A 238 4.50 12.22 3.05
CA LEU A 238 5.54 13.07 2.45
C LEU A 238 6.92 12.60 2.92
N ASN A 239 7.83 12.40 1.98
CA ASN A 239 9.18 11.93 2.26
C ASN A 239 9.98 13.03 2.99
N ARG A 240 10.42 12.73 4.20
CA ARG A 240 11.11 13.66 5.08
C ARG A 240 12.49 14.11 4.59
N HIS A 241 13.00 13.49 3.54
CA HIS A 241 14.19 13.98 2.84
C HIS A 241 13.90 15.26 2.04
N TYR A 242 12.69 15.41 1.53
CA TYR A 242 12.25 16.56 0.72
C TYR A 242 11.40 17.55 1.53
N TYR A 243 10.65 17.07 2.54
CA TYR A 243 9.69 17.86 3.32
C TYR A 243 10.05 17.81 4.80
N GLN A 244 10.14 18.97 5.45
CA GLN A 244 10.54 19.06 6.86
C GLN A 244 9.41 18.63 7.83
N ALA A 245 8.17 19.00 7.54
CA ALA A 245 7.02 18.67 8.37
C ALA A 245 6.39 17.34 7.94
N PRO A 246 6.13 16.41 8.88
CA PRO A 246 5.39 15.19 8.58
C PRO A 246 3.96 15.55 8.16
N SER A 247 3.47 14.89 7.12
CA SER A 247 2.10 15.05 6.66
C SER A 247 1.65 13.76 5.97
N ARG A 248 0.56 13.17 6.44
CA ARG A 248 -0.05 11.99 5.82
C ARG A 248 -1.22 12.44 4.94
N ILE A 249 -0.97 12.57 3.65
CA ILE A 249 -1.88 13.08 2.63
C ILE A 249 -2.23 12.06 1.56
N ASP A 250 -1.52 10.93 1.53
CA ASP A 250 -1.86 9.76 0.71
C ASP A 250 -2.68 8.80 1.56
N HIS A 251 -3.86 8.41 1.06
CA HIS A 251 -4.81 7.61 1.81
C HIS A 251 -5.37 6.46 0.97
N ILE A 252 -5.81 5.40 1.66
CA ILE A 252 -6.66 4.34 1.12
C ILE A 252 -7.92 4.32 1.98
N PHE A 253 -9.03 4.74 1.39
CA PHE A 253 -10.36 4.70 1.99
C PHE A 253 -11.10 3.44 1.54
N PHE A 254 -11.91 2.87 2.41
CA PHE A 254 -12.68 1.66 2.12
C PHE A 254 -14.09 1.72 2.71
N GLN A 255 -15.03 1.03 2.11
CA GLN A 255 -16.41 0.93 2.56
C GLN A 255 -16.49 0.02 3.80
N GLN A 256 -16.81 0.62 4.97
CA GLN A 256 -16.67 -0.02 6.28
C GLN A 256 -17.73 -1.08 6.59
N ASP A 257 -18.89 -1.02 5.96
CA ASP A 257 -19.94 -2.05 6.07
C ASP A 257 -19.66 -3.30 5.21
N GLU A 258 -18.75 -3.19 4.25
CA GLU A 258 -18.37 -4.27 3.33
C GLU A 258 -16.98 -4.85 3.60
N MET A 259 -16.09 -4.07 4.23
CA MET A 259 -14.70 -4.43 4.44
C MET A 259 -14.17 -3.98 5.82
N VAL A 260 -13.09 -4.64 6.26
CA VAL A 260 -12.33 -4.30 7.48
C VAL A 260 -10.85 -4.20 7.12
N ALA A 261 -10.17 -3.13 7.53
CA ALA A 261 -8.73 -3.02 7.41
C ALA A 261 -8.05 -3.89 8.48
N ARG A 262 -7.18 -4.82 8.06
CA ARG A 262 -6.45 -5.73 8.95
C ARG A 262 -5.00 -5.34 9.14
N GLU A 263 -4.39 -4.84 8.09
CA GLU A 263 -3.01 -4.37 8.11
C GLU A 263 -2.90 -3.10 7.27
N ALA A 264 -2.04 -2.18 7.70
CA ALA A 264 -1.65 -1.02 6.92
C ALA A 264 -0.19 -0.65 7.24
N LYS A 265 0.56 -0.23 6.21
CA LYS A 265 1.99 0.08 6.33
C LYS A 265 2.35 1.25 5.43
N ILE A 266 3.31 2.06 5.86
CA ILE A 266 4.02 3.00 5.00
C ILE A 266 5.08 2.22 4.24
N LEU A 267 5.23 2.52 2.94
CA LEU A 267 6.19 1.90 2.04
C LEU A 267 7.18 2.94 1.53
N PHE A 268 8.37 2.49 1.15
CA PHE A 268 9.41 3.34 0.57
C PHE A 268 9.89 4.46 1.50
N ASP A 269 9.75 4.27 2.80
CA ASP A 269 10.15 5.20 3.87
C ASP A 269 11.66 5.14 4.18
N GLN A 270 12.42 4.35 3.42
CA GLN A 270 13.87 4.26 3.45
C GLN A 270 14.44 4.39 2.02
N PRO A 271 15.62 4.99 1.86
CA PRO A 271 16.32 4.98 0.57
C PRO A 271 16.83 3.57 0.23
N ASP A 272 17.14 3.35 -1.03
CA ASP A 272 17.82 2.11 -1.46
C ASP A 272 19.27 2.07 -0.96
N ASP A 273 19.98 0.92 -1.17
CA ASP A 273 21.38 0.75 -0.77
C ASP A 273 22.33 1.79 -1.39
N GLY A 274 21.91 2.49 -2.43
CA GLY A 274 22.64 3.59 -3.07
C GLY A 274 22.23 4.98 -2.53
N GLY A 275 21.42 5.05 -1.49
CA GLY A 275 20.96 6.32 -0.89
C GLY A 275 19.88 7.04 -1.69
N ARG A 276 19.23 6.38 -2.67
CA ARG A 276 18.20 6.98 -3.54
C ARG A 276 16.80 6.68 -3.01
N TRP A 277 15.97 7.68 -3.01
CA TRP A 277 14.58 7.57 -2.62
C TRP A 277 13.71 7.12 -3.80
N ALA A 278 12.67 6.36 -3.52
CA ALA A 278 11.72 5.88 -4.53
C ALA A 278 10.86 7.04 -5.09
N SER A 279 10.51 8.01 -4.25
CA SER A 279 9.73 9.20 -4.57
C SER A 279 9.93 10.27 -3.49
N ASP A 280 9.43 11.48 -3.73
CA ASP A 280 9.22 12.51 -2.70
C ASP A 280 7.97 12.23 -1.84
N HIS A 281 7.21 11.18 -2.15
CA HIS A 281 6.19 10.59 -1.29
C HIS A 281 6.61 9.19 -0.81
N TYR A 282 6.05 8.77 0.32
CA TYR A 282 6.00 7.39 0.74
C TYR A 282 4.70 6.75 0.24
N GLY A 283 4.72 5.44 -0.03
CA GLY A 283 3.52 4.71 -0.39
C GLY A 283 2.72 4.29 0.83
N VAL A 284 1.44 3.98 0.64
CA VAL A 284 0.60 3.30 1.64
C VAL A 284 0.17 1.96 1.08
N TRP A 285 0.37 0.91 1.86
CA TRP A 285 -0.15 -0.42 1.58
C TRP A 285 -1.19 -0.80 2.63
N THR A 286 -2.25 -1.49 2.23
CA THR A 286 -3.27 -2.04 3.14
C THR A 286 -3.71 -3.43 2.72
N ARG A 287 -4.11 -4.25 3.72
CA ARG A 287 -4.86 -5.49 3.55
C ARG A 287 -6.28 -5.26 4.07
N LEU A 288 -7.23 -5.40 3.19
CA LEU A 288 -8.66 -5.32 3.46
C LEU A 288 -9.27 -6.73 3.42
N GLN A 289 -10.04 -7.07 4.41
CA GLN A 289 -10.80 -8.30 4.50
C GLN A 289 -12.27 -7.99 4.27
N PHE A 290 -13.00 -8.86 3.57
CA PHE A 290 -14.45 -8.71 3.45
C PHE A 290 -15.11 -8.89 4.81
N ALA A 291 -16.05 -8.01 5.14
CA ALA A 291 -16.88 -8.18 6.31
C ALA A 291 -17.70 -9.49 6.20
N PRO A 292 -17.91 -10.23 7.31
CA PRO A 292 -18.83 -11.34 7.32
C PRO A 292 -20.21 -10.88 6.83
N LYS A 293 -20.83 -11.62 5.93
CA LYS A 293 -22.25 -11.34 5.60
C LYS A 293 -23.09 -11.67 6.81
N PRO A 294 -24.06 -10.80 7.17
CA PRO A 294 -24.99 -11.06 8.27
C PRO A 294 -25.84 -12.32 8.05
#